data_5c64ac30350650ed4ed0d34c5d20aeed
#
_entry.id   5c64ac30350650ed4ed0d34c5d20aeed
#
_cell.length_a   1.000
_cell.length_b   1.000
_cell.length_c   1.000
_cell.angle_alpha   90.00
_cell.angle_beta   90.00
_cell.angle_gamma   90.00
#
_symmetry.space_group_name_H-M   'P 1'
#
loop_
_entity.id
_entity.type
_entity.pdbx_description
1 polymer ?
#
loop_
_entity_poly.entity_id
_entity_poly.type
_entity_poly.pdbx_seq_one_letter_code
_entity_poly.pdbx_strand_id
1 'polypeptide(L)'
;MLVVGFVLLVLFGLHERFTAQVPFLPFNLLLNRSVMGACMLSFTYQISYYAWNSYFTSFLQVVSNLTIAQAGYVSSTFDVLSGFLLLFCGFIISKTGHFRWLLFIAIPFYLLGQGLMIHFRQPDTNIGYIVMCQIFIAIGGSIIILCEQLAVMAAADHQHIAPVLALLNIFGWLGGAVGNTISGAIWTNSFPQALARLLPEEDLENLDSIYGDLTVQLSYERGTPTRLAIEQAYGIAQKRMLIAGTCIMCLTLVWIVLIKNHNVAKMQQTKGRVF
;
A
#
# COMPACT_ATOMS: atom_id res chain seq x y z
N MET A 1 -10.57 21.55 -6.15
CA MET A 1 -9.62 21.08 -5.12
C MET A 1 -8.28 20.62 -5.70
N LEU A 2 -8.23 19.74 -6.72
CA LEU A 2 -6.98 19.22 -7.31
C LEU A 2 -6.05 20.33 -7.82
N VAL A 3 -6.57 21.28 -8.59
CA VAL A 3 -5.80 22.43 -9.12
C VAL A 3 -5.25 23.30 -7.98
N VAL A 4 -6.06 23.57 -6.95
CA VAL A 4 -5.63 24.35 -5.80
C VAL A 4 -4.50 23.64 -5.04
N GLY A 5 -4.62 22.31 -4.80
CA GLY A 5 -3.58 21.53 -4.16
C GLY A 5 -2.27 21.53 -4.96
N PHE A 6 -2.35 21.38 -6.28
CA PHE A 6 -1.16 21.44 -7.14
C PHE A 6 -0.49 22.82 -7.11
N VAL A 7 -1.27 23.89 -7.22
CA VAL A 7 -0.76 25.27 -7.12
C VAL A 7 -0.07 25.53 -5.78
N LEU A 8 -0.69 25.07 -4.68
CA LEU A 8 -0.10 25.21 -3.34
C LEU A 8 1.21 24.45 -3.20
N LEU A 9 1.33 23.24 -3.76
CA LEU A 9 2.58 22.47 -3.77
C LEU A 9 3.69 23.19 -4.56
N VAL A 10 3.36 23.77 -5.71
CA VAL A 10 4.32 24.56 -6.50
C VAL A 10 4.74 25.81 -5.75
N LEU A 11 3.79 26.56 -5.17
CA LEU A 11 4.07 27.75 -4.35
C LEU A 11 4.93 27.41 -3.13
N PHE A 12 4.65 26.29 -2.46
CA PHE A 12 5.46 25.80 -1.34
C PHE A 12 6.91 25.53 -1.79
N GLY A 13 7.09 24.83 -2.90
CA GLY A 13 8.43 24.54 -3.44
C GLY A 13 9.20 25.81 -3.85
N LEU A 14 8.51 26.80 -4.43
CA LEU A 14 9.11 28.09 -4.76
C LEU A 14 9.46 28.90 -3.50
N HIS A 15 8.57 28.91 -2.51
CA HIS A 15 8.81 29.57 -1.23
C HIS A 15 10.04 28.97 -0.51
N GLU A 16 10.12 27.65 -0.42
CA GLU A 16 11.26 26.93 0.19
C GLU A 16 12.58 27.25 -0.51
N ARG A 17 12.55 27.37 -1.84
CA ARG A 17 13.77 27.58 -2.62
C ARG A 17 14.27 29.02 -2.60
N PHE A 18 13.36 30.00 -2.59
CA PHE A 18 13.74 31.41 -2.84
C PHE A 18 13.50 32.34 -1.67
N THR A 19 12.60 32.00 -0.73
CA THR A 19 12.15 32.93 0.31
C THR A 19 12.46 32.43 1.72
N ALA A 20 12.52 31.11 1.94
CA ALA A 20 12.75 30.55 3.25
C ALA A 20 14.17 30.83 3.75
N GLN A 21 14.31 31.56 4.86
CA GLN A 21 15.60 31.81 5.51
C GLN A 21 16.22 30.53 6.07
N VAL A 22 15.37 29.61 6.57
CA VAL A 22 15.76 28.28 7.03
C VAL A 22 14.85 27.30 6.27
N PRO A 23 15.37 26.62 5.22
CA PRO A 23 14.57 25.67 4.46
C PRO A 23 14.17 24.50 5.35
N PHE A 24 12.92 24.07 5.24
CA PHE A 24 12.38 22.90 5.95
C PHE A 24 13.21 21.64 5.68
N LEU A 25 13.65 21.50 4.43
CA LEU A 25 14.52 20.38 4.04
C LEU A 25 15.69 20.89 3.19
N PRO A 26 16.94 20.71 3.64
CA PRO A 26 18.11 21.04 2.83
C PRO A 26 18.11 20.25 1.52
N PHE A 27 18.31 20.93 0.38
CA PHE A 27 18.35 20.29 -0.95
C PHE A 27 19.37 19.14 -1.05
N ASN A 28 20.43 19.21 -0.28
CA ASN A 28 21.44 18.15 -0.20
C ASN A 28 20.86 16.81 0.31
N LEU A 29 19.88 16.85 1.20
CA LEU A 29 19.18 15.67 1.69
C LEU A 29 18.20 15.12 0.66
N LEU A 30 17.51 15.98 -0.08
CA LEU A 30 16.66 15.57 -1.21
C LEU A 30 17.46 14.84 -2.28
N LEU A 31 18.70 15.30 -2.57
CA LEU A 31 19.59 14.67 -3.55
C LEU A 31 20.34 13.45 -2.99
N ASN A 32 20.21 13.17 -1.69
CA ASN A 32 20.82 11.99 -1.10
C ASN A 32 20.14 10.72 -1.65
N ARG A 33 20.95 9.87 -2.31
CA ARG A 33 20.45 8.65 -2.95
C ARG A 33 19.69 7.71 -2.01
N SER A 34 20.06 7.66 -0.71
CA SER A 34 19.38 6.81 0.27
C SER A 34 18.02 7.38 0.65
N VAL A 35 17.92 8.71 0.83
CA VAL A 35 16.65 9.40 1.11
C VAL A 35 15.71 9.25 -0.08
N MET A 36 16.19 9.55 -1.29
CA MET A 36 15.39 9.42 -2.51
C MET A 36 14.97 7.96 -2.74
N GLY A 37 15.88 7.00 -2.55
CA GLY A 37 15.59 5.57 -2.69
C GLY A 37 14.50 5.11 -1.71
N ALA A 38 14.55 5.56 -0.46
CA ALA A 38 13.53 5.24 0.54
C ALA A 38 12.19 5.93 0.26
N CYS A 39 12.20 7.20 -0.16
CA CYS A 39 10.97 7.92 -0.56
C CYS A 39 10.28 7.27 -1.77
N MET A 40 11.06 6.87 -2.79
CA MET A 40 10.51 6.17 -3.95
C MET A 40 10.07 4.73 -3.62
N LEU A 41 10.73 4.07 -2.67
CA LEU A 41 10.30 2.78 -2.12
C LEU A 41 8.93 2.94 -1.44
N SER A 42 8.78 3.92 -0.54
CA SER A 42 7.53 4.22 0.14
C SER A 42 6.41 4.57 -0.84
N PHE A 43 6.69 5.46 -1.81
CA PHE A 43 5.74 5.83 -2.86
C PHE A 43 5.22 4.61 -3.62
N THR A 44 6.13 3.76 -4.11
CA THR A 44 5.79 2.57 -4.91
C THR A 44 5.06 1.52 -4.08
N TYR A 45 5.50 1.30 -2.84
CA TYR A 45 4.86 0.40 -1.89
C TYR A 45 3.41 0.81 -1.61
N GLN A 46 3.17 2.10 -1.34
CA GLN A 46 1.83 2.61 -1.07
C GLN A 46 0.92 2.55 -2.30
N ILE A 47 1.44 2.80 -3.52
CA ILE A 47 0.66 2.57 -4.74
C ILE A 47 0.20 1.12 -4.80
N SER A 48 1.13 0.17 -4.61
CA SER A 48 0.82 -1.25 -4.66
C SER A 48 -0.21 -1.65 -3.61
N TYR A 49 -0.06 -1.18 -2.37
CA TYR A 49 -0.97 -1.47 -1.26
C TYR A 49 -2.38 -0.98 -1.53
N TYR A 50 -2.55 0.30 -1.86
CA TYR A 50 -3.88 0.87 -2.11
C TYR A 50 -4.51 0.37 -3.41
N ALA A 51 -3.73 -0.04 -4.40
CA ALA A 51 -4.25 -0.61 -5.64
C ALA A 51 -5.12 -1.85 -5.40
N TRP A 52 -4.86 -2.68 -4.38
CA TRP A 52 -5.66 -3.87 -4.09
C TRP A 52 -6.52 -3.77 -2.84
N ASN A 53 -6.18 -2.89 -1.90
CA ASN A 53 -6.85 -2.82 -0.60
C ASN A 53 -8.15 -2.00 -0.63
N SER A 54 -8.30 -1.04 -1.56
CA SER A 54 -9.41 -0.07 -1.56
C SER A 54 -10.80 -0.72 -1.60
N TYR A 55 -10.97 -1.83 -2.29
CA TYR A 55 -12.24 -2.56 -2.38
C TYR A 55 -12.21 -3.93 -1.71
N PHE A 56 -11.26 -4.13 -0.79
CA PHE A 56 -11.08 -5.44 -0.16
C PHE A 56 -12.21 -5.82 0.78
N THR A 57 -12.64 -4.90 1.63
CA THR A 57 -13.73 -5.14 2.58
C THR A 57 -15.06 -5.43 1.88
N SER A 58 -15.34 -4.74 0.77
CA SER A 58 -16.53 -5.01 -0.05
C SER A 58 -16.47 -6.42 -0.67
N PHE A 59 -15.30 -6.82 -1.18
CA PHE A 59 -15.08 -8.19 -1.66
C PHE A 59 -15.35 -9.23 -0.58
N LEU A 60 -14.86 -9.02 0.64
CA LEU A 60 -15.05 -9.94 1.76
C LEU A 60 -16.53 -10.09 2.14
N GLN A 61 -17.30 -9.01 2.07
CA GLN A 61 -18.73 -9.03 2.37
C GLN A 61 -19.55 -9.68 1.24
N VAL A 62 -19.29 -9.28 -0.01
CA VAL A 62 -20.08 -9.73 -1.16
C VAL A 62 -19.70 -11.14 -1.59
N VAL A 63 -18.42 -11.41 -1.78
CA VAL A 63 -17.94 -12.69 -2.34
C VAL A 63 -17.77 -13.75 -1.27
N SER A 64 -17.11 -13.41 -0.16
CA SER A 64 -16.87 -14.36 0.95
C SER A 64 -18.05 -14.44 1.93
N ASN A 65 -19.10 -13.63 1.73
CA ASN A 65 -20.31 -13.57 2.56
C ASN A 65 -20.02 -13.40 4.06
N LEU A 66 -19.02 -12.59 4.37
CA LEU A 66 -18.66 -12.27 5.76
C LEU A 66 -19.51 -11.11 6.29
N THR A 67 -19.82 -11.16 7.57
CA THR A 67 -20.39 -10.01 8.27
C THR A 67 -19.40 -8.84 8.29
N ILE A 68 -19.88 -7.63 8.51
CA ILE A 68 -19.03 -6.42 8.60
C ILE A 68 -17.89 -6.63 9.62
N ALA A 69 -18.22 -7.22 10.79
CA ALA A 69 -17.23 -7.49 11.83
C ALA A 69 -16.17 -8.51 11.38
N GLN A 70 -16.59 -9.62 10.75
CA GLN A 70 -15.68 -10.64 10.25
C GLN A 70 -14.79 -10.10 9.11
N ALA A 71 -15.37 -9.33 8.18
CA ALA A 71 -14.61 -8.66 7.12
C ALA A 71 -13.58 -7.68 7.70
N GLY A 72 -13.94 -6.97 8.78
CA GLY A 72 -13.02 -6.13 9.55
C GLY A 72 -11.87 -6.93 10.15
N TYR A 73 -12.13 -8.06 10.81
CA TYR A 73 -11.07 -8.90 11.37
C TYR A 73 -10.12 -9.44 10.29
N VAL A 74 -10.65 -9.90 9.16
CA VAL A 74 -9.82 -10.37 8.05
C VAL A 74 -9.02 -9.23 7.46
N SER A 75 -9.62 -8.05 7.27
CA SER A 75 -8.91 -6.87 6.74
C SER A 75 -7.80 -6.40 7.67
N SER A 76 -8.01 -6.45 8.99
CA SER A 76 -7.02 -6.03 9.99
C SER A 76 -5.90 -7.05 10.23
N THR A 77 -5.96 -8.24 9.61
CA THR A 77 -4.90 -9.27 9.78
C THR A 77 -3.53 -8.72 9.43
N PHE A 78 -3.44 -7.95 8.36
CA PHE A 78 -2.19 -7.30 7.94
C PHE A 78 -1.66 -6.35 9.01
N ASP A 79 -2.49 -5.46 9.54
CA ASP A 79 -2.07 -4.42 10.48
C ASP A 79 -1.63 -5.01 11.82
N VAL A 80 -2.42 -5.95 12.36
CA VAL A 80 -2.12 -6.61 13.64
C VAL A 80 -0.82 -7.41 13.54
N LEU A 81 -0.67 -8.21 12.49
CA LEU A 81 0.53 -9.03 12.32
C LEU A 81 1.76 -8.17 12.05
N SER A 82 1.63 -7.10 11.24
CA SER A 82 2.71 -6.15 10.99
C SER A 82 3.21 -5.51 12.28
N GLY A 83 2.30 -5.11 13.17
CA GLY A 83 2.64 -4.52 14.47
C GLY A 83 3.54 -5.46 15.31
N PHE A 84 3.19 -6.74 15.38
CA PHE A 84 4.04 -7.72 16.07
C PHE A 84 5.38 -7.95 15.36
N LEU A 85 5.37 -8.07 14.05
CA LEU A 85 6.58 -8.32 13.26
C LEU A 85 7.57 -7.16 13.31
N LEU A 86 7.10 -5.91 13.42
CA LEU A 86 7.95 -4.74 13.60
C LEU A 86 8.87 -4.86 14.83
N LEU A 87 8.38 -5.41 15.94
CA LEU A 87 9.18 -5.64 17.15
C LEU A 87 10.32 -6.64 16.88
N PHE A 88 10.02 -7.75 16.21
CA PHE A 88 11.03 -8.75 15.84
C PHE A 88 12.06 -8.19 14.86
N CYS A 89 11.60 -7.46 13.84
CA CYS A 89 12.50 -6.82 12.88
C CYS A 89 13.40 -5.78 13.55
N GLY A 90 12.86 -4.96 14.45
CA GLY A 90 13.64 -4.02 15.25
C GLY A 90 14.72 -4.72 16.09
N PHE A 91 14.38 -5.85 16.74
CA PHE A 91 15.34 -6.65 17.49
C PHE A 91 16.46 -7.22 16.59
N ILE A 92 16.11 -7.76 15.41
CA ILE A 92 17.10 -8.28 14.46
C ILE A 92 18.04 -7.17 14.00
N ILE A 93 17.51 -5.99 13.66
CA ILE A 93 18.31 -4.85 13.22
C ILE A 93 19.20 -4.34 14.34
N SER A 94 18.73 -4.30 15.59
CA SER A 94 19.55 -3.89 16.74
C SER A 94 20.75 -4.80 16.98
N LYS A 95 20.63 -6.09 16.67
CA LYS A 95 21.72 -7.08 16.80
C LYS A 95 22.67 -7.10 15.63
N THR A 96 22.15 -6.96 14.39
CA THR A 96 22.96 -7.03 13.16
C THR A 96 23.56 -5.69 12.78
N GLY A 97 22.95 -4.59 13.21
CA GLY A 97 23.35 -3.23 12.85
C GLY A 97 23.03 -2.85 11.39
N HIS A 98 22.52 -3.77 10.59
CA HIS A 98 22.29 -3.56 9.16
C HIS A 98 20.85 -3.91 8.82
N PHE A 99 20.18 -3.06 8.01
CA PHE A 99 18.78 -3.23 7.64
C PHE A 99 18.56 -3.54 6.16
N ARG A 100 19.48 -3.15 5.27
CA ARG A 100 19.30 -3.27 3.81
C ARG A 100 19.09 -4.71 3.35
N TRP A 101 19.76 -5.69 3.94
CA TRP A 101 19.61 -7.09 3.56
C TRP A 101 18.20 -7.65 3.82
N LEU A 102 17.52 -7.11 4.84
CA LEU A 102 16.12 -7.46 5.14
C LEU A 102 15.18 -7.05 4.00
N LEU A 103 15.43 -5.93 3.30
CA LEU A 103 14.63 -5.51 2.15
C LEU A 103 14.71 -6.51 1.00
N PHE A 104 15.87 -7.16 0.79
CA PHE A 104 16.01 -8.20 -0.24
C PHE A 104 15.21 -9.46 0.07
N ILE A 105 14.86 -9.70 1.32
CA ILE A 105 13.98 -10.79 1.75
C ILE A 105 12.53 -10.31 1.73
N ALA A 106 12.27 -9.11 2.22
CA ALA A 106 10.94 -8.56 2.38
C ALA A 106 10.17 -8.43 1.07
N ILE A 107 10.81 -7.92 0.02
CA ILE A 107 10.14 -7.68 -1.26
C ILE A 107 9.69 -8.98 -1.93
N PRO A 108 10.51 -10.04 -2.04
CA PRO A 108 10.04 -11.33 -2.53
C PRO A 108 8.88 -11.91 -1.70
N PHE A 109 8.89 -11.80 -0.37
CA PHE A 109 7.78 -12.25 0.46
C PHE A 109 6.50 -11.46 0.19
N TYR A 110 6.60 -10.13 0.07
CA TYR A 110 5.46 -9.30 -0.28
C TYR A 110 4.90 -9.64 -1.67
N LEU A 111 5.78 -9.75 -2.67
CA LEU A 111 5.41 -10.14 -4.03
C LEU A 111 4.80 -11.55 -4.09
N LEU A 112 5.33 -12.50 -3.31
CA LEU A 112 4.76 -13.84 -3.19
C LEU A 112 3.34 -13.78 -2.64
N GLY A 113 3.13 -13.09 -1.53
CA GLY A 113 1.81 -12.95 -0.92
C GLY A 113 0.79 -12.29 -1.84
N GLN A 114 1.19 -11.20 -2.50
CA GLN A 114 0.32 -10.48 -3.43
C GLN A 114 0.09 -11.28 -4.73
N GLY A 115 1.10 -11.97 -5.24
CA GLY A 115 0.98 -12.87 -6.39
C GLY A 115 0.06 -14.06 -6.12
N LEU A 116 0.18 -14.69 -4.96
CA LEU A 116 -0.73 -15.76 -4.53
C LEU A 116 -2.17 -15.24 -4.37
N MET A 117 -2.34 -14.00 -3.91
CA MET A 117 -3.66 -13.38 -3.78
C MET A 117 -4.35 -13.20 -5.14
N ILE A 118 -3.61 -13.05 -6.26
CA ILE A 118 -4.18 -13.03 -7.62
C ILE A 118 -4.92 -14.34 -7.93
N HIS A 119 -4.42 -15.46 -7.41
CA HIS A 119 -5.01 -16.77 -7.61
C HIS A 119 -6.12 -17.07 -6.59
N PHE A 120 -5.89 -16.78 -5.31
CA PHE A 120 -6.78 -17.16 -4.22
C PHE A 120 -7.91 -16.17 -3.93
N ARG A 121 -7.81 -14.92 -4.38
CA ARG A 121 -8.88 -13.91 -4.21
C ARG A 121 -9.90 -13.99 -5.34
N GLN A 122 -10.58 -15.12 -5.41
CA GLN A 122 -11.60 -15.46 -6.40
C GLN A 122 -12.86 -15.98 -5.69
N PRO A 123 -14.05 -15.95 -6.37
CA PRO A 123 -15.23 -16.62 -5.87
C PRO A 123 -14.93 -18.10 -5.55
N ASP A 124 -15.64 -18.68 -4.60
CA ASP A 124 -15.53 -20.07 -4.15
C ASP A 124 -14.21 -20.48 -3.49
N THR A 125 -13.33 -19.53 -3.23
CA THR A 125 -12.06 -19.79 -2.51
C THR A 125 -12.24 -19.66 -1.01
N ASN A 126 -11.65 -20.60 -0.25
CA ASN A 126 -11.67 -20.52 1.21
C ASN A 126 -10.94 -19.29 1.72
N ILE A 127 -11.57 -18.57 2.65
CA ILE A 127 -11.03 -17.35 3.26
C ILE A 127 -9.64 -17.55 3.89
N GLY A 128 -9.34 -18.76 4.37
CA GLY A 128 -8.05 -19.11 4.95
C GLY A 128 -6.87 -18.87 4.02
N TYR A 129 -7.05 -19.06 2.70
CA TYR A 129 -5.99 -18.76 1.72
C TYR A 129 -5.75 -17.26 1.58
N ILE A 130 -6.79 -16.44 1.69
CA ILE A 130 -6.67 -14.98 1.66
C ILE A 130 -5.92 -14.49 2.90
N VAL A 131 -6.25 -15.04 4.06
CA VAL A 131 -5.53 -14.74 5.33
C VAL A 131 -4.07 -15.16 5.23
N MET A 132 -3.78 -16.35 4.68
CA MET A 132 -2.41 -16.80 4.43
C MET A 132 -1.64 -15.81 3.52
N CYS A 133 -2.26 -15.34 2.45
CA CYS A 133 -1.65 -14.33 1.58
C CYS A 133 -1.34 -13.04 2.35
N GLN A 134 -2.26 -12.58 3.21
CA GLN A 134 -2.04 -11.39 4.05
C GLN A 134 -0.88 -11.59 5.04
N ILE A 135 -0.67 -12.79 5.56
CA ILE A 135 0.47 -13.10 6.42
C ILE A 135 1.79 -12.86 5.66
N PHE A 136 1.92 -13.37 4.42
CA PHE A 136 3.12 -13.12 3.61
C PHE A 136 3.30 -11.64 3.29
N ILE A 137 2.22 -10.94 2.96
CA ILE A 137 2.23 -9.49 2.70
C ILE A 137 2.66 -8.74 3.98
N ALA A 138 2.18 -9.14 5.16
CA ALA A 138 2.53 -8.52 6.43
C ALA A 138 4.02 -8.72 6.79
N ILE A 139 4.58 -9.90 6.54
CA ILE A 139 6.01 -10.15 6.73
C ILE A 139 6.84 -9.20 5.86
N GLY A 140 6.52 -9.11 4.58
CA GLY A 140 7.23 -8.20 3.68
C GLY A 140 6.99 -6.73 4.02
N GLY A 141 5.73 -6.35 4.23
CA GLY A 141 5.32 -4.96 4.48
C GLY A 141 5.90 -4.36 5.75
N SER A 142 5.89 -5.11 6.86
CA SER A 142 6.47 -4.65 8.13
C SER A 142 7.97 -4.33 8.01
N ILE A 143 8.72 -5.18 7.32
CA ILE A 143 10.14 -4.97 7.09
C ILE A 143 10.36 -3.73 6.19
N ILE A 144 9.57 -3.58 5.12
CA ILE A 144 9.68 -2.44 4.21
C ILE A 144 9.45 -1.14 4.98
N ILE A 145 8.34 -1.03 5.72
CA ILE A 145 7.97 0.17 6.50
C ILE A 145 9.07 0.54 7.50
N LEU A 146 9.64 -0.43 8.22
CA LEU A 146 10.70 -0.16 9.19
C LEU A 146 12.00 0.27 8.50
N CYS A 147 12.39 -0.43 7.43
CA CYS A 147 13.64 -0.18 6.75
C CYS A 147 13.67 1.15 5.99
N GLU A 148 12.53 1.59 5.41
CA GLU A 148 12.46 2.89 4.74
C GLU A 148 12.61 4.06 5.73
N GLN A 149 12.01 3.95 6.92
CA GLN A 149 12.18 4.93 8.00
C GLN A 149 13.63 4.96 8.50
N LEU A 150 14.23 3.79 8.74
CA LEU A 150 15.63 3.72 9.14
C LEU A 150 16.59 4.25 8.06
N ALA A 151 16.28 4.04 6.78
CA ALA A 151 17.10 4.51 5.67
C ALA A 151 17.17 6.05 5.61
N VAL A 152 16.03 6.73 5.81
CA VAL A 152 16.01 8.21 5.82
C VAL A 152 16.64 8.77 7.08
N MET A 153 16.38 8.18 8.25
CA MET A 153 16.97 8.61 9.51
C MET A 153 18.50 8.42 9.53
N ALA A 154 18.98 7.30 8.98
CA ALA A 154 20.41 7.00 8.90
C ALA A 154 21.17 7.88 7.89
N ALA A 155 20.46 8.54 6.97
CA ALA A 155 21.03 9.43 5.97
C ALA A 155 21.03 10.91 6.40
N ALA A 156 20.31 11.24 7.48
CA ALA A 156 20.11 12.60 7.97
C ALA A 156 20.85 12.84 9.28
N ASP A 157 21.28 14.09 9.48
CA ASP A 157 21.77 14.56 10.77
C ASP A 157 20.64 14.65 11.77
N HIS A 158 20.95 14.64 13.07
CA HIS A 158 19.97 14.66 14.16
C HIS A 158 18.92 15.79 14.03
N GLN A 159 19.32 16.97 13.59
CA GLN A 159 18.44 18.13 13.40
C GLN A 159 17.46 17.95 12.24
N HIS A 160 17.74 17.07 11.27
CA HIS A 160 16.96 16.86 10.06
C HIS A 160 16.15 15.56 10.07
N ILE A 161 16.15 14.82 11.18
CA ILE A 161 15.41 13.54 11.28
C ILE A 161 13.90 13.77 11.06
N ALA A 162 13.31 14.74 11.74
CA ALA A 162 11.88 15.03 11.60
C ALA A 162 11.49 15.48 10.18
N PRO A 163 12.23 16.42 9.54
CA PRO A 163 12.00 16.78 8.14
C PRO A 163 12.08 15.61 7.15
N VAL A 164 13.07 14.72 7.26
CA VAL A 164 13.18 13.59 6.31
C VAL A 164 12.10 12.53 6.53
N LEU A 165 11.63 12.32 7.76
CA LEU A 165 10.47 11.47 8.04
C LEU A 165 9.18 12.07 7.49
N ALA A 166 9.00 13.40 7.61
CA ALA A 166 7.88 14.08 7.01
C ALA A 166 7.90 13.96 5.48
N LEU A 167 9.08 14.10 4.86
CA LEU A 167 9.24 13.89 3.41
C LEU A 167 8.86 12.47 3.01
N LEU A 168 9.35 11.45 3.73
CA LEU A 168 9.01 10.06 3.49
C LEU A 168 7.49 9.85 3.51
N ASN A 169 6.81 10.41 4.53
CA ASN A 169 5.36 10.34 4.64
C ASN A 169 4.63 11.04 3.49
N ILE A 170 5.11 12.21 3.04
CA ILE A 170 4.55 12.90 1.87
C ILE A 170 4.60 11.99 0.63
N PHE A 171 5.74 11.36 0.35
CA PHE A 171 5.86 10.39 -0.75
C PHE A 171 4.93 9.20 -0.57
N GLY A 172 4.80 8.66 0.64
CA GLY A 172 3.85 7.60 0.97
C GLY A 172 2.40 8.02 0.69
N TRP A 173 1.96 9.18 1.16
CA TRP A 173 0.59 9.68 0.91
C TRP A 173 0.31 9.96 -0.56
N LEU A 174 1.28 10.53 -1.29
CA LEU A 174 1.17 10.69 -2.75
C LEU A 174 1.04 9.33 -3.44
N GLY A 175 1.83 8.35 -3.02
CA GLY A 175 1.71 6.97 -3.50
C GLY A 175 0.33 6.39 -3.24
N GLY A 176 -0.20 6.57 -2.04
CA GLY A 176 -1.56 6.15 -1.67
C GLY A 176 -2.65 6.80 -2.53
N ALA A 177 -2.53 8.10 -2.81
CA ALA A 177 -3.46 8.82 -3.69
C ALA A 177 -3.44 8.27 -5.13
N VAL A 178 -2.25 8.01 -5.67
CA VAL A 178 -2.08 7.38 -6.99
C VAL A 178 -2.64 5.96 -6.99
N GLY A 179 -2.37 5.16 -5.95
CA GLY A 179 -2.89 3.79 -5.81
C GLY A 179 -4.41 3.74 -5.76
N ASN A 180 -5.05 4.62 -4.99
CA ASN A 180 -6.51 4.77 -4.93
C ASN A 180 -7.09 5.19 -6.30
N THR A 181 -6.40 6.08 -7.02
CA THR A 181 -6.83 6.50 -8.36
C THR A 181 -6.78 5.34 -9.35
N ILE A 182 -5.70 4.55 -9.33
CA ILE A 182 -5.56 3.34 -10.16
C ILE A 182 -6.66 2.33 -9.83
N SER A 183 -6.87 2.07 -8.55
CA SER A 183 -7.91 1.17 -8.07
C SER A 183 -9.31 1.63 -8.51
N GLY A 184 -9.63 2.92 -8.32
CA GLY A 184 -10.88 3.52 -8.75
C GLY A 184 -11.07 3.44 -10.27
N ALA A 185 -10.04 3.74 -11.05
CA ALA A 185 -10.11 3.64 -12.51
C ALA A 185 -10.34 2.19 -12.99
N ILE A 186 -9.68 1.22 -12.37
CA ILE A 186 -9.90 -0.19 -12.70
C ILE A 186 -11.32 -0.61 -12.29
N TRP A 187 -11.81 -0.19 -11.12
CA TRP A 187 -13.16 -0.49 -10.65
C TRP A 187 -14.22 0.05 -11.59
N THR A 188 -14.19 1.35 -11.86
CA THR A 188 -15.19 2.03 -12.69
C THR A 188 -15.25 1.53 -14.13
N ASN A 189 -14.14 0.99 -14.65
CA ASN A 189 -14.09 0.46 -16.00
C ASN A 189 -14.28 -1.07 -16.08
N SER A 190 -13.94 -1.82 -15.03
CA SER A 190 -13.96 -3.28 -15.08
C SER A 190 -15.23 -3.89 -14.50
N PHE A 191 -15.69 -3.37 -13.37
CA PHE A 191 -16.81 -3.96 -12.65
C PHE A 191 -18.15 -3.80 -13.40
N PRO A 192 -18.56 -2.60 -13.89
CA PRO A 192 -19.80 -2.47 -14.64
C PRO A 192 -19.78 -3.23 -15.97
N GLN A 193 -18.63 -3.29 -16.67
CA GLN A 193 -18.50 -4.09 -17.88
C GLN A 193 -18.63 -5.59 -17.63
N ALA A 194 -18.12 -6.06 -16.50
CA ALA A 194 -18.25 -7.46 -16.11
C ALA A 194 -19.72 -7.76 -15.71
N LEU A 195 -20.36 -6.87 -14.97
CA LEU A 195 -21.78 -6.98 -14.63
C LEU A 195 -22.66 -7.05 -15.88
N ALA A 196 -22.47 -6.14 -16.84
CA ALA A 196 -23.23 -6.12 -18.08
C ALA A 196 -23.12 -7.42 -18.92
N ARG A 197 -22.04 -8.17 -18.73
CA ARG A 197 -21.80 -9.44 -19.45
C ARG A 197 -22.31 -10.68 -18.71
N LEU A 198 -22.39 -10.60 -17.39
CA LEU A 198 -22.65 -11.75 -16.53
C LEU A 198 -24.04 -11.76 -15.93
N LEU A 199 -24.68 -10.59 -15.81
CA LEU A 199 -26.04 -10.48 -15.26
C LEU A 199 -27.05 -11.14 -16.17
N PRO A 200 -28.07 -11.82 -15.59
CA PRO A 200 -29.25 -12.27 -16.32
C PRO A 200 -29.98 -11.10 -17.00
N GLU A 201 -30.66 -11.34 -18.13
CA GLU A 201 -31.37 -10.30 -18.86
C GLU A 201 -32.42 -9.56 -18.00
N GLU A 202 -33.06 -10.28 -17.07
CA GLU A 202 -34.06 -9.75 -16.15
C GLU A 202 -33.49 -8.67 -15.20
N ASP A 203 -32.22 -8.73 -14.85
CA ASP A 203 -31.56 -7.82 -13.90
C ASP A 203 -30.67 -6.76 -14.57
N LEU A 204 -30.59 -6.75 -15.90
CA LEU A 204 -29.81 -5.74 -16.63
C LEU A 204 -30.32 -4.32 -16.42
N GLU A 205 -31.65 -4.16 -16.21
CA GLU A 205 -32.23 -2.86 -15.88
C GLU A 205 -31.77 -2.33 -14.52
N ASN A 206 -31.38 -3.22 -13.61
CA ASN A 206 -30.91 -2.91 -12.27
C ASN A 206 -29.37 -2.71 -12.17
N LEU A 207 -28.65 -2.75 -13.30
CA LEU A 207 -27.19 -2.70 -13.33
C LEU A 207 -26.62 -1.51 -12.57
N ASP A 208 -27.17 -0.32 -12.78
CA ASP A 208 -26.67 0.91 -12.16
C ASP A 208 -26.88 0.91 -10.63
N SER A 209 -27.99 0.36 -10.15
CA SER A 209 -28.25 0.23 -8.71
C SER A 209 -27.35 -0.85 -8.08
N ILE A 210 -27.14 -1.97 -8.77
CA ILE A 210 -26.22 -3.03 -8.35
C ILE A 210 -24.77 -2.51 -8.30
N TYR A 211 -24.38 -1.71 -9.31
CA TYR A 211 -23.04 -1.11 -9.34
C TYR A 211 -22.83 -0.10 -8.20
N GLY A 212 -23.84 0.73 -7.93
CA GLY A 212 -23.71 1.89 -7.05
C GLY A 212 -23.85 1.59 -5.55
N ASP A 213 -24.55 0.52 -5.16
CA ASP A 213 -24.88 0.26 -3.76
C ASP A 213 -24.56 -1.16 -3.32
N LEU A 214 -23.67 -1.25 -2.32
CA LEU A 214 -23.28 -2.51 -1.67
C LEU A 214 -24.50 -3.21 -1.01
N THR A 215 -25.46 -2.45 -0.47
CA THR A 215 -26.66 -2.99 0.17
C THR A 215 -27.53 -3.72 -0.84
N VAL A 216 -27.65 -3.16 -2.05
CA VAL A 216 -28.36 -3.81 -3.16
C VAL A 216 -27.66 -5.11 -3.57
N GLN A 217 -26.35 -5.12 -3.66
CA GLN A 217 -25.58 -6.33 -3.97
C GLN A 217 -25.81 -7.44 -2.93
N LEU A 218 -25.89 -7.07 -1.65
CA LEU A 218 -26.10 -7.98 -0.53
C LEU A 218 -27.56 -8.45 -0.39
N SER A 219 -28.53 -7.75 -0.99
CA SER A 219 -29.95 -8.14 -0.95
C SER A 219 -30.27 -9.37 -1.79
N TYR A 220 -29.45 -9.67 -2.79
CA TYR A 220 -29.60 -10.89 -3.59
C TYR A 220 -29.14 -12.10 -2.79
N GLU A 221 -29.98 -13.14 -2.74
CA GLU A 221 -29.66 -14.38 -2.02
C GLU A 221 -28.47 -15.11 -2.65
N ARG A 222 -27.66 -15.71 -1.79
CA ARG A 222 -26.50 -16.46 -2.25
C ARG A 222 -26.92 -17.70 -3.08
N GLY A 223 -26.25 -17.89 -4.22
CA GLY A 223 -26.56 -18.98 -5.16
C GLY A 223 -27.55 -18.60 -6.26
N THR A 224 -28.17 -17.44 -6.20
CA THR A 224 -28.95 -16.92 -7.32
C THR A 224 -28.04 -16.55 -8.49
N PRO A 225 -28.52 -16.69 -9.74
CA PRO A 225 -27.73 -16.34 -10.93
C PRO A 225 -27.15 -14.93 -10.87
N THR A 226 -27.96 -13.97 -10.41
CA THR A 226 -27.57 -12.57 -10.23
C THR A 226 -26.46 -12.41 -9.21
N ARG A 227 -26.56 -13.08 -8.05
CA ARG A 227 -25.52 -13.03 -7.03
C ARG A 227 -24.22 -13.62 -7.52
N LEU A 228 -24.25 -14.74 -8.21
CA LEU A 228 -23.08 -15.38 -8.82
C LEU A 228 -22.42 -14.47 -9.87
N ALA A 229 -23.21 -13.77 -10.67
CA ALA A 229 -22.73 -12.78 -11.63
C ALA A 229 -21.98 -11.64 -10.93
N ILE A 230 -22.54 -11.11 -9.83
CA ILE A 230 -21.91 -10.06 -9.01
C ILE A 230 -20.58 -10.57 -8.43
N GLU A 231 -20.55 -11.75 -7.83
CA GLU A 231 -19.33 -12.35 -7.24
C GLU A 231 -18.22 -12.55 -8.29
N GLN A 232 -18.57 -13.03 -9.48
CA GLN A 232 -17.63 -13.19 -10.60
C GLN A 232 -17.12 -11.84 -11.11
N ALA A 233 -17.99 -10.82 -11.21
CA ALA A 233 -17.59 -9.48 -11.61
C ALA A 233 -16.59 -8.86 -10.62
N TYR A 234 -16.81 -9.07 -9.31
CA TYR A 234 -15.84 -8.72 -8.27
C TYR A 234 -14.49 -9.41 -8.48
N GLY A 235 -14.50 -10.72 -8.73
CA GLY A 235 -13.28 -11.49 -8.98
C GLY A 235 -12.47 -10.91 -10.16
N ILE A 236 -13.13 -10.56 -11.25
CA ILE A 236 -12.48 -9.96 -12.44
C ILE A 236 -11.84 -8.61 -12.11
N ALA A 237 -12.58 -7.72 -11.46
CA ALA A 237 -12.09 -6.39 -11.11
C ALA A 237 -10.92 -6.47 -10.12
N GLN A 238 -11.05 -7.27 -9.07
CA GLN A 238 -10.04 -7.47 -8.04
C GLN A 238 -8.75 -8.09 -8.59
N LYS A 239 -8.86 -9.07 -9.49
CA LYS A 239 -7.72 -9.67 -10.17
C LYS A 239 -6.91 -8.64 -10.96
N ARG A 240 -7.59 -7.73 -11.68
CA ARG A 240 -6.92 -6.65 -12.43
C ARG A 240 -6.18 -5.68 -11.50
N MET A 241 -6.78 -5.33 -10.35
CA MET A 241 -6.16 -4.48 -9.35
C MET A 241 -4.90 -5.13 -8.74
N LEU A 242 -5.00 -6.42 -8.38
CA LEU A 242 -3.87 -7.19 -7.85
C LEU A 242 -2.72 -7.28 -8.85
N ILE A 243 -3.01 -7.53 -10.13
CA ILE A 243 -2.00 -7.56 -11.19
C ILE A 243 -1.31 -6.20 -11.30
N ALA A 244 -2.08 -5.11 -11.37
CA ALA A 244 -1.51 -3.76 -11.43
C ALA A 244 -0.61 -3.46 -10.22
N GLY A 245 -1.09 -3.73 -9.00
CA GLY A 245 -0.32 -3.54 -7.77
C GLY A 245 0.95 -4.39 -7.73
N THR A 246 0.89 -5.66 -8.17
CA THR A 246 2.05 -6.56 -8.20
C THR A 246 3.10 -6.09 -9.21
N CYS A 247 2.68 -5.67 -10.40
CA CYS A 247 3.59 -5.11 -11.40
C CYS A 247 4.32 -3.87 -10.89
N ILE A 248 3.59 -2.96 -10.26
CA ILE A 248 4.17 -1.74 -9.68
C ILE A 248 5.15 -2.10 -8.55
N MET A 249 4.82 -3.07 -7.72
CA MET A 249 5.69 -3.51 -6.62
C MET A 249 7.06 -4.01 -7.09
N CYS A 250 7.16 -4.55 -8.29
CA CYS A 250 8.46 -4.97 -8.86
C CYS A 250 9.47 -3.81 -8.97
N LEU A 251 9.00 -2.56 -9.12
CA LEU A 251 9.87 -1.39 -9.17
C LEU A 251 10.64 -1.15 -7.86
N THR A 252 10.13 -1.65 -6.74
CA THR A 252 10.81 -1.52 -5.43
C THR A 252 12.19 -2.18 -5.43
N LEU A 253 12.42 -3.21 -6.25
CA LEU A 253 13.73 -3.82 -6.42
C LEU A 253 14.78 -2.83 -6.94
N VAL A 254 14.38 -1.88 -7.77
CA VAL A 254 15.26 -0.82 -8.27
C VAL A 254 15.61 0.16 -7.15
N TRP A 255 14.63 0.54 -6.34
CA TRP A 255 14.82 1.53 -5.29
C TRP A 255 15.72 1.05 -4.16
N ILE A 256 15.72 -0.26 -3.83
CA ILE A 256 16.64 -0.81 -2.83
C ILE A 256 18.10 -0.61 -3.23
N VAL A 257 18.42 -0.66 -4.52
CA VAL A 257 19.81 -0.48 -4.99
C VAL A 257 20.32 0.93 -4.65
N LEU A 258 19.44 1.93 -4.62
CA LEU A 258 19.77 3.30 -4.25
C LEU A 258 20.07 3.46 -2.74
N ILE A 259 19.44 2.65 -1.90
CA ILE A 259 19.60 2.71 -0.44
C ILE A 259 21.00 2.21 -0.03
N LYS A 260 21.78 3.05 0.63
CA LYS A 260 23.09 2.65 1.16
C LYS A 260 22.92 1.74 2.38
N ASN A 261 23.83 0.78 2.52
CA ASN A 261 23.84 -0.10 3.68
C ASN A 261 24.56 0.57 4.86
N HIS A 262 23.83 1.39 5.61
CA HIS A 262 24.37 2.03 6.81
C HIS A 262 24.37 1.06 7.98
N ASN A 263 25.42 1.16 8.83
CA ASN A 263 25.45 0.42 10.09
C ASN A 263 24.87 1.28 11.21
N VAL A 264 23.58 1.06 11.51
CA VAL A 264 22.85 1.86 12.52
C VAL A 264 23.36 1.64 13.95
N ALA A 265 24.00 0.52 14.25
CA ALA A 265 24.57 0.26 15.57
C ALA A 265 25.83 1.12 15.86
N LYS A 266 26.52 1.59 14.82
CA LYS A 266 27.70 2.44 14.92
C LYS A 266 27.39 3.93 14.81
N MET A 267 26.14 4.30 14.54
CA MET A 267 25.71 5.68 14.46
C MET A 267 25.58 6.24 15.88
N GLN A 268 26.59 7.02 16.30
CA GLN A 268 26.46 7.83 17.50
C GLN A 268 25.55 9.01 17.17
N GLN A 269 24.36 9.02 17.76
CA GLN A 269 23.61 10.25 17.85
C GLN A 269 24.44 11.21 18.73
N THR A 270 24.95 12.27 18.14
CA THR A 270 25.56 13.34 18.91
C THR A 270 24.52 13.80 19.92
N LYS A 271 24.79 13.57 21.21
CA LYS A 271 23.95 14.07 22.30
C LYS A 271 23.97 15.59 22.17
N GLY A 272 22.93 16.18 21.63
CA GLY A 272 22.76 17.61 21.62
C GLY A 272 22.79 18.09 23.06
N ARG A 273 23.68 19.00 23.39
CA ARG A 273 23.57 19.78 24.65
C ARG A 273 22.30 20.60 24.50
N VAL A 274 21.30 20.24 25.27
CA VAL A 274 20.12 21.09 25.47
C VAL A 274 20.62 22.22 26.38
N PHE A 275 20.74 23.41 25.81
CA PHE A 275 20.89 24.62 26.59
C PHE A 275 19.52 25.15 26.98
#